data_5a12ec17fa517d6151c35f8468220cc9
#
_entry.id   5a12ec17fa517d6151c35f8468220cc9
#
_cell.length_a   1.000
_cell.length_b   1.000
_cell.length_c   1.000
_cell.angle_alpha   90.00
_cell.angle_beta   90.00
_cell.angle_gamma   90.00
#
_symmetry.space_group_name_H-M   'P 1'
#
loop_
_entity.id
_entity.type
_entity.pdbx_description
1 polymer ?
#
loop_
_entity_poly.entity_id
_entity_poly.type
_entity_poly.pdbx_seq_one_letter_code
_entity_poly.pdbx_strand_id
1 'polypeptide(L)'
;MMRISQTLLLSLAIAMPTVCHAQAKCPWINEATARGVLGGDVTLTARVNDRGEGICEYSRQQGAAVRQLRVAVNLMTDIPKQFPAYLAQCPPKSEPVRAIGNEAVTCSTEGKGHTSAEVVVGRVREQAFVVSLSSSLQDDPSMTQEMRRQKVNLVAEQVAGILF
;
A
#
# COMPACT_ATOMS: atom_id res chain seq x y z
N MET A 1 -10.57 -66.12 40.83
CA MET A 1 -9.58 -65.01 41.08
C MET A 1 -9.23 -64.40 39.75
N MET A 2 -9.80 -63.24 39.46
CA MET A 2 -9.70 -62.48 38.17
C MET A 2 -8.92 -61.24 38.42
N ARG A 3 -7.69 -61.07 37.87
CA ARG A 3 -6.84 -59.92 38.00
C ARG A 3 -7.17 -58.93 36.86
N ILE A 4 -7.72 -57.81 37.23
CA ILE A 4 -7.97 -56.69 36.30
C ILE A 4 -6.69 -55.86 36.22
N SER A 5 -6.08 -55.83 35.02
CA SER A 5 -4.90 -55.03 34.72
C SER A 5 -5.39 -53.66 34.24
N GLN A 6 -5.13 -52.63 35.05
CA GLN A 6 -5.41 -51.23 34.68
C GLN A 6 -4.25 -50.71 33.84
N THR A 7 -4.49 -50.49 32.56
CA THR A 7 -3.58 -49.74 31.65
C THR A 7 -3.79 -48.26 31.80
N LEU A 8 -2.79 -47.56 32.31
CA LEU A 8 -2.74 -46.11 32.48
C LEU A 8 -2.38 -45.48 31.13
N LEU A 9 -3.33 -44.85 30.48
CA LEU A 9 -3.12 -44.06 29.26
C LEU A 9 -2.57 -42.68 29.64
N LEU A 10 -1.28 -42.45 29.38
CA LEU A 10 -0.59 -41.19 29.56
C LEU A 10 -0.87 -40.29 28.35
N SER A 11 -1.78 -39.30 28.50
CA SER A 11 -2.10 -38.33 27.46
C SER A 11 -1.00 -37.25 27.39
N LEU A 12 -0.19 -37.34 26.35
CA LEU A 12 0.85 -36.34 26.06
C LEU A 12 0.20 -35.09 25.40
N ALA A 13 0.00 -34.03 26.17
CA ALA A 13 -0.48 -32.75 25.64
C ALA A 13 0.65 -32.05 24.90
N ILE A 14 0.59 -31.99 23.56
CA ILE A 14 1.52 -31.25 22.70
C ILE A 14 1.08 -29.79 22.74
N ALA A 15 1.82 -28.95 23.48
CA ALA A 15 1.67 -27.50 23.45
C ALA A 15 2.23 -26.98 22.11
N MET A 16 1.35 -26.63 21.17
CA MET A 16 1.75 -25.93 19.94
C MET A 16 2.13 -24.48 20.29
N PRO A 17 3.34 -24.03 19.89
CA PRO A 17 3.69 -22.62 20.06
C PRO A 17 2.80 -21.78 19.15
N THR A 18 1.99 -20.90 19.71
CA THR A 18 1.26 -19.84 18.99
C THR A 18 2.30 -18.85 18.47
N VAL A 19 2.64 -18.95 17.18
CA VAL A 19 3.47 -17.96 16.51
C VAL A 19 2.65 -16.67 16.42
N CYS A 20 2.96 -15.72 17.32
CA CYS A 20 2.41 -14.37 17.28
C CYS A 20 2.98 -13.69 16.04
N HIS A 21 2.25 -13.70 14.92
CA HIS A 21 2.61 -12.92 13.74
C HIS A 21 2.41 -11.45 14.10
N ALA A 22 3.51 -10.72 14.27
CA ALA A 22 3.46 -9.28 14.35
C ALA A 22 2.79 -8.78 13.05
N GLN A 23 1.59 -8.22 13.20
CA GLN A 23 0.82 -7.73 12.06
C GLN A 23 1.61 -6.60 11.39
N ALA A 24 1.97 -6.77 10.13
CA ALA A 24 2.69 -5.76 9.37
C ALA A 24 1.91 -4.43 9.45
N LYS A 25 2.60 -3.34 9.79
CA LYS A 25 2.02 -2.01 9.86
C LYS A 25 2.64 -1.12 8.81
N CYS A 26 1.82 -0.31 8.15
CA CYS A 26 2.30 0.74 7.27
C CYS A 26 2.50 2.03 8.09
N PRO A 27 3.70 2.64 8.08
CA PRO A 27 3.95 3.84 8.87
C PRO A 27 3.29 5.10 8.28
N TRP A 28 2.97 5.11 6.98
CA TRP A 28 2.51 6.32 6.28
C TRP A 28 1.00 6.43 6.16
N ILE A 29 0.28 5.34 6.19
CA ILE A 29 -1.19 5.31 6.20
C ILE A 29 -1.67 4.16 7.07
N ASN A 30 -2.78 4.38 7.78
CA ASN A 30 -3.40 3.34 8.58
C ASN A 30 -4.46 2.56 7.79
N GLU A 31 -4.86 1.43 8.33
CA GLU A 31 -5.87 0.56 7.71
C GLU A 31 -7.23 1.26 7.54
N ALA A 32 -7.61 2.14 8.46
CA ALA A 32 -8.88 2.87 8.35
C ALA A 32 -8.89 3.81 7.14
N THR A 33 -7.77 4.52 6.87
CA THR A 33 -7.59 5.31 5.65
C THR A 33 -7.70 4.42 4.41
N ALA A 34 -6.99 3.29 4.39
CA ALA A 34 -7.00 2.36 3.26
C ALA A 34 -8.41 1.78 3.00
N ARG A 35 -9.16 1.43 4.06
CA ARG A 35 -10.57 1.00 3.95
C ARG A 35 -11.46 2.09 3.36
N GLY A 36 -11.29 3.34 3.77
CA GLY A 36 -12.04 4.48 3.22
C GLY A 36 -11.74 4.73 1.75
N VAL A 37 -10.46 4.60 1.35
CA VAL A 37 -10.01 4.75 -0.03
C VAL A 37 -10.53 3.62 -0.92
N LEU A 38 -10.35 2.36 -0.51
CA LEU A 38 -10.71 1.18 -1.29
C LEU A 38 -12.19 0.79 -1.16
N GLY A 39 -12.89 1.35 -0.17
CA GLY A 39 -14.33 1.22 0.03
C GLY A 39 -14.75 -0.02 0.83
N GLY A 40 -13.93 -0.55 1.74
CA GLY A 40 -14.23 -1.66 2.64
C GLY A 40 -13.00 -2.41 3.14
N ASP A 41 -13.16 -3.61 3.66
CA ASP A 41 -12.08 -4.39 4.26
C ASP A 41 -10.94 -4.63 3.30
N VAL A 42 -9.72 -4.54 3.82
CA VAL A 42 -8.47 -4.58 3.05
C VAL A 42 -7.50 -5.60 3.62
N THR A 43 -6.64 -6.13 2.77
CA THR A 43 -5.46 -6.92 3.15
C THR A 43 -4.23 -6.06 2.96
N LEU A 44 -3.34 -6.01 3.96
CA LEU A 44 -2.07 -5.29 3.92
C LEU A 44 -0.90 -6.25 3.67
N THR A 45 -0.06 -5.89 2.72
CA THR A 45 1.31 -6.38 2.59
C THR A 45 2.26 -5.20 2.78
N ALA A 46 3.14 -5.26 3.78
CA ALA A 46 4.12 -4.20 4.03
C ALA A 46 5.54 -4.77 4.09
N ARG A 47 6.48 -4.07 3.45
CA ARG A 47 7.93 -4.32 3.48
C ARG A 47 8.60 -2.98 3.72
N VAL A 48 8.80 -2.65 4.98
CA VAL A 48 9.39 -1.37 5.41
C VAL A 48 10.59 -1.69 6.28
N ASN A 49 11.72 -1.02 6.03
CA ASN A 49 12.93 -1.16 6.81
C ASN A 49 12.94 -0.21 8.02
N ASP A 50 13.94 -0.35 8.88
CA ASP A 50 14.09 0.45 10.11
C ASP A 50 14.34 1.96 9.83
N ARG A 51 14.70 2.32 8.59
CA ARG A 51 14.85 3.72 8.16
C ARG A 51 13.57 4.34 7.64
N GLY A 52 12.46 3.61 7.68
CA GLY A 52 11.19 4.08 7.17
C GLY A 52 11.13 4.13 5.64
N GLU A 53 11.91 3.28 4.95
CA GLU A 53 11.86 3.11 3.51
C GLU A 53 11.16 1.79 3.17
N GLY A 54 10.45 1.74 2.07
CA GLY A 54 9.83 0.51 1.62
C GLY A 54 8.49 0.71 0.94
N ILE A 55 7.64 -0.31 1.01
CA ILE A 55 6.37 -0.39 0.30
C ILE A 55 5.29 -0.91 1.23
N CYS A 56 4.13 -0.24 1.21
CA CYS A 56 2.87 -0.75 1.72
C CYS A 56 1.90 -0.93 0.56
N GLU A 57 1.22 -2.07 0.54
CA GLU A 57 0.21 -2.38 -0.46
C GLU A 57 -1.04 -2.89 0.24
N TYR A 58 -2.12 -2.14 0.08
CA TYR A 58 -3.46 -2.54 0.52
C TYR A 58 -4.25 -3.01 -0.69
N SER A 59 -4.85 -4.17 -0.57
CA SER A 59 -5.69 -4.74 -1.63
C SER A 59 -7.09 -5.05 -1.13
N ARG A 60 -8.06 -4.89 -2.02
CA ARG A 60 -9.44 -5.29 -1.81
C ARG A 60 -10.00 -5.92 -3.07
N GLN A 61 -10.66 -7.05 -2.92
CA GLN A 61 -11.45 -7.65 -3.98
C GLN A 61 -12.93 -7.29 -3.81
N GLN A 62 -13.54 -6.80 -4.88
CA GLN A 62 -14.97 -6.48 -4.91
C GLN A 62 -15.59 -7.04 -6.21
N GLY A 63 -16.26 -8.18 -6.11
CA GLY A 63 -16.69 -8.92 -7.29
C GLY A 63 -15.51 -9.32 -8.17
N ALA A 64 -15.54 -8.95 -9.44
CA ALA A 64 -14.46 -9.19 -10.39
C ALA A 64 -13.32 -8.14 -10.29
N ALA A 65 -13.54 -7.01 -9.63
CA ALA A 65 -12.55 -5.95 -9.51
C ALA A 65 -11.58 -6.22 -8.36
N VAL A 66 -10.28 -6.09 -8.62
CA VAL A 66 -9.24 -6.01 -7.60
C VAL A 66 -8.75 -4.57 -7.57
N ARG A 67 -8.88 -3.92 -6.42
CA ARG A 67 -8.38 -2.56 -6.18
C ARG A 67 -7.15 -2.60 -5.30
N GLN A 68 -6.17 -1.79 -5.65
CA GLN A 68 -4.92 -1.70 -4.90
C GLN A 68 -4.57 -0.25 -4.60
N LEU A 69 -4.21 0.01 -3.34
CA LEU A 69 -3.58 1.25 -2.90
C LEU A 69 -2.15 0.92 -2.50
N ARG A 70 -1.17 1.47 -3.20
CA ARG A 70 0.24 1.24 -2.93
C ARG A 70 0.91 2.56 -2.56
N VAL A 71 1.69 2.52 -1.48
CA VAL A 71 2.56 3.62 -1.04
C VAL A 71 3.98 3.10 -1.01
N ALA A 72 4.89 3.78 -1.70
CA ALA A 72 6.31 3.50 -1.65
C ALA A 72 7.07 4.76 -1.22
N VAL A 73 8.02 4.61 -0.31
CA VAL A 73 8.88 5.70 0.18
C VAL A 73 10.33 5.24 0.13
N ASN A 74 11.21 6.10 -0.39
CA ASN A 74 12.63 5.83 -0.51
C ASN A 74 13.44 7.09 -0.17
N LEU A 75 14.54 6.90 0.52
CA LEU A 75 15.51 7.97 0.77
C LEU A 75 16.40 8.18 -0.46
N MET A 76 16.59 9.44 -0.85
CA MET A 76 17.49 9.86 -1.92
C MET A 76 18.74 10.48 -1.29
N THR A 77 19.90 10.07 -1.76
CA THR A 77 21.19 10.64 -1.36
C THR A 77 21.66 11.77 -2.29
N ASP A 78 21.09 11.81 -3.52
CA ASP A 78 21.35 12.80 -4.55
C ASP A 78 20.04 13.13 -5.27
N ILE A 79 19.32 14.14 -4.75
CA ILE A 79 17.99 14.52 -5.25
C ILE A 79 18.00 14.86 -6.74
N PRO A 80 18.90 15.76 -7.24
CA PRO A 80 18.89 16.16 -8.64
C PRO A 80 19.13 15.00 -9.62
N LYS A 81 19.85 13.98 -9.16
CA LYS A 81 20.17 12.80 -9.99
C LYS A 81 19.09 11.72 -9.89
N GLN A 82 18.53 11.50 -8.71
CA GLN A 82 17.63 10.37 -8.44
C GLN A 82 16.16 10.70 -8.66
N PHE A 83 15.70 11.91 -8.29
CA PHE A 83 14.29 12.27 -8.38
C PHE A 83 13.71 12.25 -9.80
N PRO A 84 14.45 12.63 -10.86
CA PRO A 84 13.97 12.47 -12.24
C PRO A 84 13.57 11.05 -12.62
N ALA A 85 14.22 10.03 -12.03
CA ALA A 85 13.86 8.63 -12.28
C ALA A 85 12.50 8.25 -11.63
N TYR A 86 12.13 8.90 -10.51
CA TYR A 86 10.77 8.77 -9.95
C TYR A 86 9.74 9.46 -10.83
N LEU A 87 10.01 10.69 -11.29
CA LEU A 87 9.12 11.43 -12.19
C LEU A 87 8.89 10.68 -13.51
N ALA A 88 9.87 9.94 -14.00
CA ALA A 88 9.77 9.13 -15.21
C ALA A 88 8.74 7.97 -15.10
N GLN A 89 8.23 7.67 -13.91
CA GLN A 89 7.11 6.73 -13.73
C GLN A 89 5.78 7.32 -14.22
N CYS A 90 5.72 8.64 -14.37
CA CYS A 90 4.59 9.33 -14.99
C CYS A 90 4.87 9.61 -16.48
N PRO A 91 3.87 9.46 -17.37
CA PRO A 91 3.99 9.87 -18.76
C PRO A 91 4.28 11.38 -18.89
N PRO A 92 4.72 11.85 -20.08
CA PRO A 92 5.02 13.26 -20.31
C PRO A 92 3.87 14.25 -20.08
N LYS A 93 2.64 13.77 -19.98
CA LYS A 93 1.43 14.56 -19.67
C LYS A 93 1.07 14.59 -18.18
N SER A 94 2.05 14.49 -17.30
CA SER A 94 1.83 14.65 -15.86
C SER A 94 1.45 16.09 -15.51
N GLU A 95 0.61 16.25 -14.49
CA GLU A 95 0.17 17.55 -13.99
C GLU A 95 0.85 17.85 -12.65
N PRO A 96 1.46 19.04 -12.46
CA PRO A 96 1.98 19.44 -11.17
C PRO A 96 0.88 19.52 -10.13
N VAL A 97 1.12 18.97 -8.94
CA VAL A 97 0.20 19.06 -7.80
C VAL A 97 0.79 20.02 -6.78
N ARG A 98 0.01 21.05 -6.42
CA ARG A 98 0.44 22.04 -5.40
C ARG A 98 0.10 21.54 -4.01
N ALA A 99 0.86 21.99 -3.02
CA ALA A 99 0.68 21.70 -1.60
C ALA A 99 0.88 20.23 -1.18
N ILE A 100 1.48 19.41 -2.04
CA ILE A 100 1.90 18.04 -1.69
C ILE A 100 3.43 17.96 -1.66
N GLY A 101 3.99 17.98 -0.46
CA GLY A 101 5.45 17.97 -0.27
C GLY A 101 6.16 19.18 -0.83
N ASN A 102 7.44 19.03 -1.18
CA ASN A 102 8.24 20.06 -1.83
C ASN A 102 7.96 20.14 -3.33
N GLU A 103 7.68 19.00 -3.94
CA GLU A 103 7.40 18.85 -5.36
C GLU A 103 6.59 17.58 -5.59
N ALA A 104 5.53 17.66 -6.38
CA ALA A 104 4.73 16.49 -6.75
C ALA A 104 4.08 16.66 -8.12
N VAL A 105 3.87 15.52 -8.80
CA VAL A 105 3.08 15.42 -10.03
C VAL A 105 2.06 14.30 -9.90
N THR A 106 0.93 14.46 -10.59
CA THR A 106 -0.08 13.41 -10.75
C THR A 106 -0.16 12.98 -12.19
N CYS A 107 -0.45 11.71 -12.42
CA CYS A 107 -0.62 11.14 -13.75
C CYS A 107 -1.52 9.89 -13.72
N SER A 108 -2.05 9.57 -14.89
CA SER A 108 -2.73 8.28 -15.13
C SER A 108 -1.78 7.34 -15.85
N THR A 109 -1.75 6.09 -15.42
CA THR A 109 -0.95 5.04 -16.05
C THR A 109 -1.83 3.85 -16.42
N GLU A 110 -1.50 3.21 -17.54
CA GLU A 110 -2.13 1.96 -17.95
C GLU A 110 -1.15 0.81 -17.74
N GLY A 111 -1.60 -0.20 -17.00
CA GLY A 111 -0.84 -1.42 -16.77
C GLY A 111 -1.22 -2.54 -17.75
N LYS A 112 -0.48 -3.63 -17.68
CA LYS A 112 -0.81 -4.84 -18.44
C LYS A 112 -2.18 -5.37 -18.01
N GLY A 113 -3.00 -5.83 -18.97
CA GLY A 113 -4.28 -6.46 -18.69
C GLY A 113 -5.41 -5.49 -18.33
N HIS A 114 -5.43 -4.30 -18.94
CA HIS A 114 -6.46 -3.26 -18.72
C HIS A 114 -6.54 -2.70 -17.30
N THR A 115 -5.49 -2.83 -16.52
CA THR A 115 -5.39 -2.19 -15.22
C THR A 115 -5.11 -0.71 -15.42
N SER A 116 -5.97 0.16 -14.88
CA SER A 116 -5.73 1.60 -14.86
C SER A 116 -5.35 2.06 -13.47
N ALA A 117 -4.40 2.98 -13.36
CA ALA A 117 -3.98 3.55 -12.09
C ALA A 117 -3.84 5.07 -12.18
N GLU A 118 -4.23 5.74 -11.10
CA GLU A 118 -3.86 7.12 -10.83
C GLU A 118 -2.68 7.12 -9.88
N VAL A 119 -1.68 7.94 -10.18
CA VAL A 119 -0.39 7.94 -9.49
C VAL A 119 -0.04 9.37 -9.09
N VAL A 120 0.46 9.54 -7.87
CA VAL A 120 1.16 10.75 -7.43
C VAL A 120 2.61 10.37 -7.14
N VAL A 121 3.52 11.07 -7.77
CA VAL A 121 4.95 11.00 -7.50
C VAL A 121 5.37 12.30 -6.86
N GLY A 122 6.00 12.26 -5.71
CA GLY A 122 6.43 13.46 -5.02
C GLY A 122 7.66 13.25 -4.15
N ARG A 123 8.12 14.34 -3.54
CA ARG A 123 9.19 14.32 -2.55
C ARG A 123 8.93 15.26 -1.38
N VAL A 124 9.44 14.86 -0.24
CA VAL A 124 9.55 15.67 0.96
C VAL A 124 11.00 15.60 1.42
N ARG A 125 11.69 16.73 1.41
CA ARG A 125 13.15 16.78 1.68
C ARG A 125 13.90 15.78 0.79
N GLU A 126 14.59 14.81 1.38
CA GLU A 126 15.34 13.76 0.69
C GLU A 126 14.52 12.47 0.44
N GLN A 127 13.25 12.44 0.83
CA GLN A 127 12.41 11.26 0.65
C GLN A 127 11.54 11.40 -0.59
N ALA A 128 11.73 10.50 -1.57
CA ALA A 128 10.78 10.33 -2.66
C ALA A 128 9.64 9.42 -2.20
N PHE A 129 8.43 9.75 -2.61
CA PHE A 129 7.26 8.89 -2.40
C PHE A 129 6.48 8.71 -3.70
N VAL A 130 5.86 7.55 -3.82
CA VAL A 130 4.94 7.20 -4.90
C VAL A 130 3.68 6.62 -4.27
N VAL A 131 2.55 7.24 -4.56
CA VAL A 131 1.23 6.73 -4.17
C VAL A 131 0.48 6.36 -5.43
N SER A 132 -0.02 5.14 -5.53
CA SER A 132 -0.83 4.71 -6.66
C SER A 132 -2.11 4.03 -6.20
N LEU A 133 -3.20 4.34 -6.89
CA LEU A 133 -4.50 3.72 -6.70
C LEU A 133 -4.96 3.11 -8.02
N SER A 134 -5.04 1.80 -8.07
CA SER A 134 -5.40 1.05 -9.27
C SER A 134 -6.68 0.24 -9.13
N SER A 135 -7.31 -0.05 -10.27
CA SER A 135 -8.38 -1.04 -10.41
C SER A 135 -8.04 -1.99 -11.56
N SER A 136 -8.31 -3.27 -11.38
CA SER A 136 -8.17 -4.28 -12.44
C SER A 136 -9.26 -4.17 -13.52
N LEU A 137 -10.30 -3.37 -13.27
CA LEU A 137 -11.30 -3.03 -14.26
C LEU A 137 -11.08 -1.58 -14.71
N GLN A 138 -10.91 -1.38 -16.01
CA GLN A 138 -10.72 -0.06 -16.62
C GLN A 138 -11.91 0.86 -16.32
N ASP A 139 -13.12 0.34 -16.51
CA ASP A 139 -14.38 1.04 -16.27
C ASP A 139 -15.06 0.51 -14.99
N ASP A 140 -14.41 0.62 -13.85
CA ASP A 140 -15.01 0.31 -12.56
C ASP A 140 -16.06 1.39 -12.19
N PRO A 141 -17.37 1.09 -12.28
CA PRO A 141 -18.40 2.11 -12.09
C PRO A 141 -18.46 2.63 -10.65
N SER A 142 -17.93 1.87 -9.70
CA SER A 142 -17.87 2.27 -8.29
C SER A 142 -16.53 2.89 -7.88
N MET A 143 -15.59 3.01 -8.83
CA MET A 143 -14.29 3.66 -8.65
C MET A 143 -13.84 4.30 -9.97
N THR A 144 -14.52 5.34 -10.41
CA THR A 144 -14.20 6.06 -11.65
C THR A 144 -12.78 6.62 -11.62
N GLN A 145 -12.22 6.95 -12.77
CA GLN A 145 -10.89 7.57 -12.88
C GLN A 145 -10.80 8.84 -12.02
N GLU A 146 -11.80 9.70 -12.10
CA GLU A 146 -11.82 10.95 -11.32
C GLU A 146 -11.85 10.68 -9.81
N MET A 147 -12.63 9.70 -9.35
CA MET A 147 -12.63 9.27 -7.95
C MET A 147 -11.26 8.73 -7.52
N ARG A 148 -10.57 7.96 -8.37
CA ARG A 148 -9.22 7.48 -8.09
C ARG A 148 -8.24 8.64 -7.95
N ARG A 149 -8.30 9.62 -8.87
CA ARG A 149 -7.45 10.81 -8.84
C ARG A 149 -7.65 11.61 -7.56
N GLN A 150 -8.86 11.88 -7.16
CA GLN A 150 -9.16 12.58 -5.89
C GLN A 150 -8.63 11.83 -4.68
N LYS A 151 -8.90 10.51 -4.62
CA LYS A 151 -8.48 9.68 -3.50
C LYS A 151 -6.96 9.51 -3.42
N VAL A 152 -6.26 9.34 -4.54
CA VAL A 152 -4.79 9.22 -4.53
C VAL A 152 -4.13 10.52 -4.08
N ASN A 153 -4.67 11.68 -4.47
CA ASN A 153 -4.18 12.97 -4.01
C ASN A 153 -4.33 13.14 -2.49
N LEU A 154 -5.50 12.80 -1.92
CA LEU A 154 -5.73 12.83 -0.46
C LEU A 154 -4.74 11.94 0.30
N VAL A 155 -4.47 10.73 -0.22
CA VAL A 155 -3.47 9.84 0.38
C VAL A 155 -2.06 10.42 0.26
N ALA A 156 -1.72 11.01 -0.87
CA ALA A 156 -0.41 11.63 -1.09
C ALA A 156 -0.18 12.83 -0.15
N GLU A 157 -1.20 13.65 0.10
CA GLU A 157 -1.17 14.72 1.11
C GLU A 157 -0.89 14.17 2.52
N GLN A 158 -1.58 13.09 2.91
CA GLN A 158 -1.35 12.43 4.20
C GLN A 158 0.07 11.88 4.31
N VAL A 159 0.55 11.17 3.27
CA VAL A 159 1.92 10.63 3.22
C VAL A 159 2.94 11.77 3.34
N ALA A 160 2.80 12.82 2.54
CA ALA A 160 3.69 13.98 2.59
C ALA A 160 3.69 14.63 3.99
N GLY A 161 2.53 14.75 4.64
CA GLY A 161 2.43 15.30 6.00
C GLY A 161 3.13 14.47 7.07
N ILE A 162 3.24 13.15 6.87
CA ILE A 162 3.98 12.27 7.79
C ILE A 162 5.48 12.31 7.56
N LEU A 163 5.91 12.60 6.32
CA LEU A 163 7.32 12.67 5.94
C LEU A 163 7.98 14.02 6.30
N PHE A 164 7.19 15.07 6.62
CA PHE A 164 7.70 16.38 7.08
C PHE A 164 8.27 16.29 8.48
#